data_2b80cb2e8959da8730dc65ae1e3c3ee4
#
_entry.id   2b80cb2e8959da8730dc65ae1e3c3ee4
#
_cell.length_a   1.000
_cell.length_b   1.000
_cell.length_c   1.000
_cell.angle_alpha   90.00
_cell.angle_beta   90.00
_cell.angle_gamma   90.00
#
_symmetry.space_group_name_H-M   'P 1'
#
loop_
_entity.id
_entity.type
_entity.pdbx_description
1 polymer ?
#
loop_
_entity_poly.entity_id
_entity_poly.type
_entity_poly.pdbx_seq_one_letter_code
_entity_poly.pdbx_strand_id
1 'polypeptide(L)'
;LIDGLVELGYLEFVGGSNDKTNDGWNSFTSRVRPSHILKVEFGKCTVEQFDIFKHKSKTAVILSDFDTDIEGKLIRRQGKRLRPLVEYKDTDETQRMELMLYAYNNLLQKTYIDIATLEKTYIERETKVGVQRIPINQNNKFVSRIFSRGSWTNNGWFYGGFWQQIERNYRKDIFINNKPTIEVDFKGIHPSILSINKGKPFISYELDEVILPSLNKDQQTKALKLLILIALSA
;
A
#
# COMPACT_ATOMS: atom_id res chain seq x y z
N LEU A 1 30.54 -8.21 1.27
CA LEU A 1 30.30 -7.75 -0.11
C LEU A 1 30.23 -6.22 -0.18
N ILE A 2 29.40 -5.57 0.63
CA ILE A 2 29.27 -4.09 0.67
C ILE A 2 30.60 -3.47 1.05
N ASP A 3 31.25 -3.94 2.10
CA ASP A 3 32.54 -3.42 2.58
C ASP A 3 33.61 -3.48 1.49
N GLY A 4 33.72 -4.61 0.78
CA GLY A 4 34.64 -4.73 -0.33
C GLY A 4 34.35 -3.77 -1.49
N LEU A 5 33.10 -3.48 -1.78
CA LEU A 5 32.74 -2.48 -2.80
C LEU A 5 33.00 -1.05 -2.34
N VAL A 6 32.91 -0.77 -1.04
CA VAL A 6 33.29 0.51 -0.45
C VAL A 6 34.80 0.69 -0.49
N GLU A 7 35.57 -0.33 -0.10
CA GLU A 7 37.05 -0.34 -0.16
C GLU A 7 37.57 -0.14 -1.59
N LEU A 8 36.90 -0.72 -2.58
CA LEU A 8 37.20 -0.53 -3.99
C LEU A 8 36.73 0.81 -4.57
N GLY A 9 36.07 1.63 -3.77
CA GLY A 9 35.57 2.95 -4.17
C GLY A 9 34.35 2.94 -5.09
N TYR A 10 33.67 1.79 -5.24
CA TYR A 10 32.45 1.69 -6.05
C TYR A 10 31.21 2.19 -5.31
N LEU A 11 31.20 2.07 -3.98
CA LEU A 11 30.09 2.51 -3.16
C LEU A 11 30.55 3.53 -2.12
N GLU A 12 29.71 4.48 -1.84
CA GLU A 12 29.80 5.36 -0.68
C GLU A 12 28.85 4.86 0.39
N PHE A 13 29.37 4.65 1.58
CA PHE A 13 28.63 4.10 2.72
C PHE A 13 28.50 5.15 3.83
N VAL A 14 27.29 5.32 4.33
CA VAL A 14 27.01 6.08 5.54
C VAL A 14 26.40 5.13 6.56
N GLY A 15 27.10 4.87 7.63
CA GLY A 15 26.64 4.00 8.71
C GLY A 15 25.37 4.52 9.36
N GLY A 16 24.47 3.62 9.68
CA GLY A 16 23.33 3.91 10.52
C GLY A 16 23.73 3.98 11.99
N SER A 17 22.90 4.62 12.81
CA SER A 17 23.02 4.59 14.28
C SER A 17 21.70 4.16 14.91
N ASN A 18 21.82 3.49 16.05
CA ASN A 18 20.69 3.14 16.92
C ASN A 18 20.95 3.76 18.30
N ASP A 19 20.58 5.02 18.46
CA ASP A 19 20.77 5.72 19.72
C ASP A 19 19.48 5.74 20.52
N LYS A 20 19.56 5.30 21.76
CA LYS A 20 18.47 5.43 22.73
C LYS A 20 18.57 6.81 23.37
N THR A 21 17.66 7.71 23.01
CA THR A 21 17.51 9.01 23.64
C THR A 21 16.43 8.98 24.72
N ASN A 22 16.36 10.02 25.56
CA ASN A 22 15.31 10.15 26.58
C ASN A 22 13.89 10.22 25.98
N ASP A 23 13.77 10.60 24.70
CA ASP A 23 12.50 10.73 23.98
C ASP A 23 12.16 9.50 23.11
N GLY A 24 12.97 8.42 23.16
CA GLY A 24 12.74 7.21 22.38
C GLY A 24 13.98 6.73 21.61
N TRP A 25 13.77 5.84 20.63
CA TRP A 25 14.81 5.33 19.76
C TRP A 25 14.98 6.22 18.52
N ASN A 26 16.15 6.87 18.38
CA ASN A 26 16.57 7.46 17.12
C ASN A 26 17.35 6.40 16.31
N SER A 27 16.69 5.79 15.36
CA SER A 27 17.29 4.80 14.48
C SER A 27 17.49 5.38 13.09
N PHE A 28 18.73 5.48 12.66
CA PHE A 28 19.08 5.82 11.27
C PHE A 28 19.53 4.57 10.55
N THR A 29 18.87 4.25 9.44
CA THR A 29 19.28 3.14 8.59
C THR A 29 20.59 3.48 7.87
N SER A 30 21.52 2.52 7.83
CA SER A 30 22.72 2.62 6.99
C SER A 30 22.33 2.88 5.54
N ARG A 31 23.06 3.74 4.86
CA ARG A 31 22.82 4.15 3.48
C ARG A 31 24.01 3.79 2.62
N VAL A 32 23.72 3.28 1.45
CA VAL A 32 24.69 2.99 0.41
C VAL A 32 24.26 3.73 -0.84
N ARG A 33 25.19 4.40 -1.48
CA ARG A 33 24.95 5.02 -2.79
C ARG A 33 26.08 4.68 -3.75
N PRO A 34 25.79 4.62 -5.06
CA PRO A 34 26.84 4.42 -6.05
C PRO A 34 27.77 5.62 -6.08
N SER A 35 29.07 5.36 -6.06
CA SER A 35 30.09 6.38 -6.29
C SER A 35 30.08 6.85 -7.75
N HIS A 36 30.85 7.91 -8.05
CA HIS A 36 31.03 8.36 -9.42
C HIS A 36 31.65 7.27 -10.30
N ILE A 37 32.60 6.48 -9.77
CA ILE A 37 33.25 5.37 -10.49
C ILE A 37 32.20 4.35 -10.91
N LEU A 38 31.36 3.90 -10.00
CA LEU A 38 30.29 2.94 -10.31
C LEU A 38 29.31 3.48 -11.35
N LYS A 39 28.92 4.76 -11.26
CA LYS A 39 28.03 5.39 -12.24
C LYS A 39 28.63 5.41 -13.64
N VAL A 40 29.93 5.69 -13.76
CA VAL A 40 30.65 5.69 -15.04
C VAL A 40 30.72 4.27 -15.61
N GLU A 41 31.05 3.28 -14.78
CA GLU A 41 31.11 1.87 -15.22
C GLU A 41 29.73 1.35 -15.65
N PHE A 42 28.68 1.67 -14.92
CA PHE A 42 27.31 1.33 -15.32
C PHE A 42 26.85 2.04 -16.59
N GLY A 43 27.32 3.27 -16.83
CA GLY A 43 27.02 4.00 -18.06
C GLY A 43 27.63 3.36 -19.31
N LYS A 44 28.63 2.49 -19.15
CA LYS A 44 29.24 1.70 -20.24
C LYS A 44 28.47 0.42 -20.54
N CYS A 45 27.59 -0.01 -19.62
CA CYS A 45 26.82 -1.23 -19.78
C CYS A 45 25.51 -0.92 -20.51
N THR A 46 25.30 -1.57 -21.65
CA THR A 46 23.96 -1.66 -22.26
C THR A 46 23.12 -2.62 -21.42
N VAL A 47 22.39 -2.07 -20.46
CA VAL A 47 21.59 -2.85 -19.53
C VAL A 47 20.23 -3.09 -20.15
N GLU A 48 20.04 -4.22 -20.82
CA GLU A 48 18.72 -4.60 -21.34
C GLU A 48 17.80 -5.18 -20.25
N GLN A 49 18.33 -5.76 -19.17
CA GLN A 49 17.52 -6.25 -18.05
C GLN A 49 18.34 -6.36 -16.76
N PHE A 50 17.96 -5.60 -15.74
CA PHE A 50 18.29 -5.95 -14.38
C PHE A 50 17.19 -6.87 -13.83
N ASP A 51 17.49 -8.14 -13.67
CA ASP A 51 16.76 -9.01 -12.74
C ASP A 51 17.12 -8.62 -11.30
N ILE A 52 16.61 -7.45 -10.87
CA ILE A 52 16.71 -7.05 -9.47
C ILE A 52 15.75 -7.93 -8.70
N PHE A 53 16.31 -8.95 -8.03
CA PHE A 53 15.76 -9.80 -7.01
C PHE A 53 14.23 -9.91 -6.96
N LYS A 54 13.70 -10.92 -7.61
CA LYS A 54 12.41 -11.48 -7.26
C LYS A 54 12.46 -11.92 -5.79
N HIS A 55 11.72 -11.25 -4.93
CA HIS A 55 11.40 -11.81 -3.62
C HIS A 55 10.58 -13.08 -3.85
N LYS A 56 11.26 -14.22 -4.01
CA LYS A 56 10.66 -15.55 -4.27
C LYS A 56 9.72 -16.03 -3.16
N SER A 57 9.62 -15.31 -2.03
CA SER A 57 8.96 -15.79 -0.83
C SER A 57 7.67 -15.04 -0.44
N LYS A 58 7.21 -14.05 -1.21
CA LYS A 58 5.95 -13.40 -0.86
C LYS A 58 4.82 -14.07 -1.61
N THR A 59 3.98 -14.79 -0.89
CA THR A 59 2.69 -15.26 -1.37
C THR A 59 1.84 -14.05 -1.77
N ALA A 60 1.37 -14.05 -3.02
CA ALA A 60 0.60 -12.93 -3.53
C ALA A 60 -0.87 -13.00 -3.14
N VAL A 61 -1.41 -14.21 -2.95
CA VAL A 61 -2.76 -14.45 -2.44
C VAL A 61 -2.67 -14.92 -0.99
N ILE A 62 -3.30 -14.19 -0.09
CA ILE A 62 -3.21 -14.43 1.35
C ILE A 62 -4.60 -14.64 1.92
N LEU A 63 -4.79 -15.76 2.61
CA LEU A 63 -5.97 -16.02 3.42
C LEU A 63 -5.60 -15.78 4.89
N SER A 64 -6.37 -14.97 5.58
CA SER A 64 -6.20 -14.71 7.02
C SER A 64 -7.51 -14.93 7.77
N ASP A 65 -7.42 -15.27 9.04
CA ASP A 65 -8.56 -15.36 9.91
C ASP A 65 -8.35 -14.51 11.16
N PHE A 66 -9.34 -14.45 12.01
CA PHE A 66 -9.21 -13.87 13.33
C PHE A 66 -8.77 -14.94 14.33
N ASP A 67 -7.76 -14.59 15.12
CA ASP A 67 -7.40 -15.44 16.25
C ASP A 67 -8.43 -15.28 17.36
N THR A 68 -8.99 -16.41 17.79
CA THR A 68 -10.02 -16.47 18.84
C THR A 68 -9.57 -17.38 19.97
N ASP A 69 -9.98 -17.05 21.19
CA ASP A 69 -9.79 -17.93 22.35
C ASP A 69 -10.79 -19.12 22.34
N ILE A 70 -10.73 -19.95 23.36
CA ILE A 70 -11.55 -21.14 23.50
C ILE A 70 -13.05 -20.79 23.52
N GLU A 71 -13.40 -19.58 23.92
CA GLU A 71 -14.77 -19.07 23.98
C GLU A 71 -15.21 -18.38 22.69
N GLY A 72 -14.37 -18.35 21.67
CA GLY A 72 -14.62 -17.67 20.39
C GLY A 72 -14.45 -16.14 20.43
N LYS A 73 -13.87 -15.60 21.52
CA LYS A 73 -13.61 -14.17 21.65
C LYS A 73 -12.33 -13.77 20.93
N LEU A 74 -12.39 -12.68 20.19
CA LEU A 74 -11.26 -12.17 19.42
C LEU A 74 -10.04 -11.82 20.30
N ILE A 75 -8.92 -12.47 20.05
CA ILE A 75 -7.66 -12.18 20.72
C ILE A 75 -7.10 -10.85 20.18
N ARG A 76 -6.68 -9.99 21.11
CA ARG A 76 -6.04 -8.72 20.80
C ARG A 76 -4.67 -8.66 21.44
N ARG A 77 -3.64 -8.31 20.66
CA ARG A 77 -2.31 -8.02 21.16
C ARG A 77 -2.04 -6.54 21.02
N GLN A 78 -1.72 -5.84 22.10
CA GLN A 78 -1.53 -4.38 22.13
C GLN A 78 -2.70 -3.61 21.47
N GLY A 79 -3.95 -4.03 21.76
CA GLY A 79 -5.17 -3.42 21.22
C GLY A 79 -5.50 -3.75 19.76
N LYS A 80 -4.59 -4.41 19.03
CA LYS A 80 -4.82 -4.85 17.63
C LYS A 80 -5.34 -6.28 17.60
N ARG A 81 -6.29 -6.55 16.70
CA ARG A 81 -6.77 -7.91 16.41
C ARG A 81 -5.64 -8.69 15.74
N LEU A 82 -5.36 -9.88 16.25
CA LEU A 82 -4.46 -10.80 15.58
C LEU A 82 -5.18 -11.39 14.36
N ARG A 83 -4.43 -11.48 13.27
CA ARG A 83 -4.90 -12.04 12.00
C ARG A 83 -3.87 -13.03 11.50
N PRO A 84 -3.85 -14.25 12.04
CA PRO A 84 -2.97 -15.29 11.58
C PRO A 84 -3.25 -15.63 10.12
N LEU A 85 -2.22 -16.06 9.42
CA LEU A 85 -2.33 -16.60 8.08
C LEU A 85 -2.94 -17.99 8.17
N VAL A 86 -3.85 -18.29 7.28
CA VAL A 86 -4.47 -19.60 7.13
C VAL A 86 -3.81 -20.31 5.96
N GLU A 87 -3.26 -21.48 6.19
CA GLU A 87 -2.79 -22.35 5.12
C GLU A 87 -3.99 -22.89 4.34
N TYR A 88 -3.86 -22.91 3.03
CA TYR A 88 -4.91 -23.40 2.16
C TYR A 88 -4.33 -24.28 1.05
N LYS A 89 -5.14 -25.16 0.51
CA LYS A 89 -4.81 -25.91 -0.69
C LYS A 89 -5.15 -25.10 -1.92
N ASP A 90 -4.29 -25.13 -2.90
CA ASP A 90 -4.53 -24.46 -4.17
C ASP A 90 -5.76 -25.03 -4.88
N THR A 91 -6.54 -24.10 -5.39
CA THR A 91 -7.67 -24.35 -6.29
C THR A 91 -7.41 -23.66 -7.62
N ASP A 92 -8.17 -24.00 -8.64
CA ASP A 92 -8.07 -23.34 -9.97
C ASP A 92 -8.26 -21.82 -9.84
N GLU A 93 -9.10 -21.38 -8.92
CA GLU A 93 -9.36 -19.96 -8.69
C GLU A 93 -8.17 -19.28 -7.99
N THR A 94 -7.59 -19.90 -6.96
CA THR A 94 -6.41 -19.34 -6.27
C THR A 94 -5.21 -19.29 -7.20
N GLN A 95 -5.01 -20.31 -8.04
CA GLN A 95 -3.95 -20.34 -9.04
C GLN A 95 -4.12 -19.23 -10.09
N ARG A 96 -5.34 -18.99 -10.59
CA ARG A 96 -5.62 -17.85 -11.50
C ARG A 96 -5.31 -16.52 -10.85
N MET A 97 -5.69 -16.34 -9.57
CA MET A 97 -5.37 -15.12 -8.82
C MET A 97 -3.86 -14.94 -8.65
N GLU A 98 -3.13 -16.00 -8.31
CA GLU A 98 -1.66 -15.98 -8.17
C GLU A 98 -0.99 -15.60 -9.50
N LEU A 99 -1.39 -16.21 -10.62
CA LEU A 99 -0.85 -15.89 -11.93
C LEU A 99 -1.08 -14.44 -12.33
N MET A 100 -2.29 -13.92 -12.08
CA MET A 100 -2.62 -12.52 -12.37
C MET A 100 -1.77 -11.57 -11.51
N LEU A 101 -1.64 -11.86 -10.21
CA LEU A 101 -0.83 -11.04 -9.30
C LEU A 101 0.67 -11.14 -9.61
N TYR A 102 1.13 -12.31 -10.03
CA TYR A 102 2.50 -12.49 -10.47
C TYR A 102 2.80 -11.60 -11.69
N ALA A 103 1.94 -11.61 -12.70
CA ALA A 103 2.07 -10.77 -13.87
C ALA A 103 2.04 -9.27 -13.50
N TYR A 104 1.13 -8.88 -12.61
CA TYR A 104 1.01 -7.50 -12.13
C TYR A 104 2.24 -7.06 -11.32
N ASN A 105 2.72 -7.88 -10.41
CA ASN A 105 3.91 -7.58 -9.62
C ASN A 105 5.18 -7.51 -10.49
N ASN A 106 5.28 -8.34 -11.52
CA ASN A 106 6.35 -8.25 -12.52
C ASN A 106 6.30 -6.93 -13.30
N LEU A 107 5.10 -6.47 -13.66
CA LEU A 107 4.92 -5.15 -14.27
C LEU A 107 5.35 -4.04 -13.32
N LEU A 108 4.93 -4.09 -12.05
CA LEU A 108 5.33 -3.12 -11.03
C LEU A 108 6.84 -3.08 -10.83
N GLN A 109 7.52 -4.23 -10.83
CA GLN A 109 8.97 -4.28 -10.69
C GLN A 109 9.69 -3.57 -11.84
N LYS A 110 9.19 -3.74 -13.06
CA LYS A 110 9.74 -3.08 -14.27
C LYS A 110 9.34 -1.60 -14.40
N THR A 111 8.41 -1.14 -13.58
CA THR A 111 7.88 0.21 -13.62
C THR A 111 8.58 1.06 -12.56
N TYR A 112 9.16 2.17 -12.95
CA TYR A 112 9.73 3.13 -12.02
C TYR A 112 8.60 3.98 -11.44
N ILE A 113 8.39 3.90 -10.12
CA ILE A 113 7.37 4.67 -9.40
C ILE A 113 8.06 5.44 -8.30
N ASP A 114 7.92 6.76 -8.31
CA ASP A 114 8.61 7.64 -7.37
C ASP A 114 7.77 8.88 -7.05
N ILE A 115 8.21 9.63 -6.03
CA ILE A 115 7.69 10.95 -5.68
C ILE A 115 8.83 11.93 -5.88
N ALA A 116 8.85 12.58 -7.04
CA ALA A 116 9.96 13.41 -7.48
C ALA A 116 10.24 14.63 -6.58
N THR A 117 9.26 15.08 -5.81
CA THR A 117 9.36 16.22 -4.90
C THR A 117 9.99 15.89 -3.55
N LEU A 118 10.25 14.59 -3.27
CA LEU A 118 10.82 14.17 -2.00
C LEU A 118 12.35 14.17 -2.03
N GLU A 119 12.94 14.98 -1.15
CA GLU A 119 14.40 14.94 -0.89
C GLU A 119 14.81 13.71 -0.06
N LYS A 120 13.90 13.24 0.81
CA LYS A 120 14.11 12.07 1.67
C LYS A 120 13.59 10.81 1.00
N THR A 121 14.21 9.68 1.29
CA THR A 121 13.77 8.36 0.81
C THR A 121 12.58 7.78 1.59
N TYR A 122 11.94 8.58 2.42
CA TYR A 122 10.79 8.19 3.24
C TYR A 122 9.88 9.39 3.52
N ILE A 123 8.63 9.10 3.82
CA ILE A 123 7.65 10.05 4.33
C ILE A 123 7.44 9.77 5.83
N GLU A 124 7.40 10.81 6.63
CA GLU A 124 7.03 10.72 8.04
C GLU A 124 5.53 10.93 8.20
N ARG A 125 4.89 10.05 8.94
CA ARG A 125 3.48 10.13 9.28
C ARG A 125 3.30 10.07 10.78
N GLU A 126 2.64 11.07 11.34
CA GLU A 126 2.25 11.06 12.75
C GLU A 126 1.18 9.99 13.01
N THR A 127 1.38 9.23 14.05
CA THR A 127 0.42 8.23 14.52
C THR A 127 0.19 8.41 16.00
N LYS A 128 -0.87 7.81 16.54
CA LYS A 128 -1.16 7.83 17.98
C LYS A 128 -0.04 7.24 18.86
N VAL A 129 0.90 6.53 18.26
CA VAL A 129 1.99 5.81 18.96
C VAL A 129 3.36 6.44 18.65
N GLY A 130 3.40 7.53 17.88
CA GLY A 130 4.61 8.23 17.46
C GLY A 130 4.73 8.37 15.95
N VAL A 131 5.88 8.84 15.49
CA VAL A 131 6.16 9.04 14.06
C VAL A 131 6.52 7.72 13.39
N GLN A 132 5.77 7.38 12.35
CA GLN A 132 6.05 6.24 11.48
C GLN A 132 6.75 6.72 10.21
N ARG A 133 7.85 6.10 9.81
CA ARG A 133 8.52 6.32 8.53
C ARG A 133 8.04 5.31 7.50
N ILE A 134 7.57 5.82 6.37
CA ILE A 134 7.13 5.03 5.23
C ILE A 134 8.22 5.12 4.16
N PRO A 135 8.98 4.06 3.92
CA PRO A 135 10.04 4.09 2.92
C PRO A 135 9.46 4.16 1.51
N ILE A 136 9.96 5.08 0.73
CA ILE A 136 9.66 5.24 -0.71
C ILE A 136 10.83 4.63 -1.46
N ASN A 137 10.66 3.40 -1.90
CA ASN A 137 11.71 2.71 -2.64
C ASN A 137 11.14 1.73 -3.67
N GLN A 138 11.95 1.37 -4.65
CA GLN A 138 11.54 0.50 -5.74
C GLN A 138 11.25 -0.95 -5.31
N ASN A 139 11.70 -1.36 -4.12
CA ASN A 139 11.44 -2.70 -3.56
C ASN A 139 10.09 -2.76 -2.81
N ASN A 140 9.49 -1.61 -2.48
CA ASN A 140 8.21 -1.54 -1.75
C ASN A 140 7.01 -1.36 -2.71
N LYS A 141 7.02 -2.13 -3.80
CA LYS A 141 5.97 -2.09 -4.84
C LYS A 141 5.18 -3.39 -4.96
N PHE A 142 5.54 -4.41 -4.18
CA PHE A 142 4.86 -5.69 -4.21
C PHE A 142 3.45 -5.58 -3.63
N VAL A 143 2.47 -6.12 -4.37
CA VAL A 143 1.06 -6.11 -4.00
C VAL A 143 0.57 -7.54 -3.77
N SER A 144 -0.11 -7.74 -2.65
CA SER A 144 -0.79 -8.98 -2.31
C SER A 144 -2.30 -8.78 -2.27
N ARG A 145 -3.07 -9.81 -2.57
CA ARG A 145 -4.52 -9.83 -2.38
C ARG A 145 -4.82 -10.56 -1.08
N ILE A 146 -5.47 -9.88 -0.13
CA ILE A 146 -5.67 -10.40 1.22
C ILE A 146 -7.16 -10.64 1.48
N PHE A 147 -7.49 -11.89 1.72
CA PHE A 147 -8.80 -12.32 2.18
C PHE A 147 -8.82 -12.47 3.70
N SER A 148 -9.98 -12.44 4.31
CA SER A 148 -10.12 -12.50 5.75
C SER A 148 -11.28 -13.39 6.22
N ARG A 149 -11.34 -13.67 7.52
CA ARG A 149 -12.34 -14.53 8.14
C ARG A 149 -12.33 -15.95 7.59
N GLY A 150 -11.18 -16.46 7.20
CA GLY A 150 -11.04 -17.79 6.62
C GLY A 150 -11.87 -18.01 5.34
N SER A 151 -12.28 -16.94 4.65
CA SER A 151 -13.24 -17.03 3.55
C SER A 151 -12.78 -16.23 2.32
N TRP A 152 -12.92 -16.82 1.15
CA TRP A 152 -12.63 -16.22 -0.15
C TRP A 152 -13.65 -15.16 -0.59
N THR A 153 -14.76 -15.03 0.13
CA THR A 153 -15.80 -14.04 -0.14
C THR A 153 -15.63 -12.76 0.69
N ASN A 154 -14.73 -12.78 1.67
CA ASN A 154 -14.52 -11.66 2.57
C ASN A 154 -13.24 -10.88 2.26
N ASN A 155 -13.35 -9.57 2.09
CA ASN A 155 -12.29 -8.66 1.68
C ASN A 155 -11.76 -8.96 0.26
N GLY A 156 -10.58 -9.53 0.11
CA GLY A 156 -9.93 -9.74 -1.18
C GLY A 156 -9.39 -8.45 -1.80
N TRP A 157 -9.02 -7.47 -0.97
CA TRP A 157 -8.45 -6.21 -1.41
C TRP A 157 -6.95 -6.34 -1.68
N PHE A 158 -6.43 -5.44 -2.51
CA PHE A 158 -5.01 -5.37 -2.83
C PHE A 158 -4.28 -4.50 -1.81
N TYR A 159 -3.16 -5.02 -1.26
CA TYR A 159 -2.34 -4.34 -0.26
C TYR A 159 -0.86 -4.48 -0.61
N GLY A 160 -0.06 -3.46 -0.29
CA GLY A 160 1.39 -3.59 -0.26
C GLY A 160 2.19 -2.45 -0.83
N GLY A 161 1.79 -1.83 -1.92
CA GLY A 161 2.54 -0.73 -2.53
C GLY A 161 2.65 0.49 -1.60
N PHE A 162 3.80 1.17 -1.62
CA PHE A 162 4.03 2.34 -0.77
C PHE A 162 2.99 3.45 -1.00
N TRP A 163 2.47 3.60 -2.22
CA TRP A 163 1.45 4.59 -2.58
C TRP A 163 0.11 4.41 -1.84
N GLN A 164 -0.14 3.23 -1.28
CA GLN A 164 -1.32 3.00 -0.44
C GLN A 164 -1.12 3.45 1.02
N GLN A 165 0.12 3.66 1.43
CA GLN A 165 0.50 3.98 2.80
C GLN A 165 0.72 5.47 3.02
N ILE A 166 0.97 6.21 1.95
CA ILE A 166 1.24 7.64 1.99
C ILE A 166 -0.04 8.47 2.05
N GLU A 167 0.06 9.68 2.59
CA GLU A 167 -1.04 10.62 2.67
C GLU A 167 -1.42 11.18 1.29
N ARG A 168 -2.65 11.70 1.20
CA ARG A 168 -3.22 12.21 -0.05
C ARG A 168 -2.39 13.35 -0.67
N ASN A 169 -1.83 14.22 0.15
CA ASN A 169 -1.01 15.35 -0.29
C ASN A 169 0.27 14.92 -1.05
N TYR A 170 0.79 13.74 -0.79
CA TYR A 170 1.94 13.19 -1.52
C TYR A 170 1.53 12.42 -2.78
N ARG A 171 0.31 11.85 -2.84
CA ARG A 171 -0.12 11.02 -3.99
C ARG A 171 -0.19 11.78 -5.30
N LYS A 172 -0.51 13.07 -5.25
CA LYS A 172 -0.52 13.95 -6.43
C LYS A 172 0.85 14.13 -7.09
N ASP A 173 1.92 13.91 -6.32
CA ASP A 173 3.31 14.08 -6.76
C ASP A 173 3.96 12.74 -7.15
N ILE A 174 3.17 11.68 -7.31
CA ILE A 174 3.64 10.38 -7.82
C ILE A 174 3.91 10.50 -9.33
N PHE A 175 5.07 9.97 -9.71
CA PHE A 175 5.47 9.81 -11.11
C PHE A 175 5.61 8.34 -11.46
N ILE A 176 5.16 7.96 -12.63
CA ILE A 176 5.34 6.62 -13.20
C ILE A 176 6.15 6.75 -14.48
N ASN A 177 7.35 6.13 -14.51
CA ASN A 177 8.27 6.22 -15.64
C ASN A 177 8.50 7.67 -16.08
N ASN A 178 8.77 8.54 -15.12
CA ASN A 178 8.98 9.99 -15.29
C ASN A 178 7.78 10.78 -15.86
N LYS A 179 6.59 10.21 -15.83
CA LYS A 179 5.35 10.91 -16.21
C LYS A 179 4.52 11.18 -14.96
N PRO A 180 3.96 12.39 -14.83
CA PRO A 180 3.07 12.71 -13.71
C PRO A 180 1.81 11.84 -13.75
N THR A 181 1.26 11.54 -12.58
CA THR A 181 0.02 10.78 -12.45
C THR A 181 -1.15 11.69 -12.13
N ILE A 182 -2.35 11.23 -12.42
CA ILE A 182 -3.61 11.86 -12.02
C ILE A 182 -4.35 10.89 -11.12
N GLU A 183 -4.72 11.34 -9.93
CA GLU A 183 -5.57 10.56 -9.03
C GLU A 183 -7.02 10.66 -9.50
N VAL A 184 -7.61 9.53 -9.89
CA VAL A 184 -9.02 9.44 -10.26
C VAL A 184 -9.76 8.69 -9.16
N ASP A 185 -10.81 9.30 -8.63
CA ASP A 185 -11.68 8.70 -7.63
C ASP A 185 -13.08 8.46 -8.20
N PHE A 186 -13.67 7.32 -7.85
CA PHE A 186 -15.04 6.99 -8.24
C PHE A 186 -16.02 7.51 -7.20
N LYS A 187 -16.76 8.53 -7.56
CA LYS A 187 -17.80 9.07 -6.68
C LYS A 187 -18.98 8.09 -6.58
N GLY A 188 -19.14 7.49 -5.40
CA GLY A 188 -20.31 6.65 -5.12
C GLY A 188 -20.32 5.30 -5.83
N ILE A 189 -19.19 4.61 -5.97
CA ILE A 189 -19.10 3.34 -6.71
C ILE A 189 -20.11 2.27 -6.23
N HIS A 190 -20.26 2.08 -4.91
CA HIS A 190 -21.18 1.08 -4.37
C HIS A 190 -22.65 1.37 -4.67
N PRO A 191 -23.18 2.58 -4.38
CA PRO A 191 -24.54 2.91 -4.78
C PRO A 191 -24.73 2.94 -6.29
N SER A 192 -23.70 3.28 -7.08
CA SER A 192 -23.77 3.20 -8.54
C SER A 192 -23.97 1.79 -9.04
N ILE A 193 -23.19 0.82 -8.51
CA ILE A 193 -23.34 -0.60 -8.88
C ILE A 193 -24.74 -1.11 -8.51
N LEU A 194 -25.22 -0.81 -7.30
CA LEU A 194 -26.56 -1.23 -6.86
C LEU A 194 -27.67 -0.62 -7.70
N SER A 195 -27.55 0.65 -8.05
CA SER A 195 -28.54 1.36 -8.89
C SER A 195 -28.59 0.78 -10.30
N ILE A 196 -27.43 0.50 -10.90
CA ILE A 196 -27.35 -0.14 -12.22
C ILE A 196 -28.01 -1.51 -12.21
N ASN A 197 -27.76 -2.31 -11.18
CA ASN A 197 -28.40 -3.63 -11.01
C ASN A 197 -29.94 -3.55 -10.86
N LYS A 198 -30.45 -2.39 -10.43
CA LYS A 198 -31.88 -2.10 -10.35
C LYS A 198 -32.43 -1.35 -11.58
N GLY A 199 -31.61 -1.17 -12.63
CA GLY A 199 -31.97 -0.46 -13.84
C GLY A 199 -32.12 1.06 -13.67
N LYS A 200 -31.62 1.63 -12.59
CA LYS A 200 -31.69 3.08 -12.32
C LYS A 200 -30.29 3.64 -12.11
N PRO A 201 -29.86 4.65 -12.88
CA PRO A 201 -28.54 5.24 -12.68
C PRO A 201 -28.47 5.99 -11.35
N PHE A 202 -27.38 5.82 -10.61
CA PHE A 202 -27.06 6.64 -9.46
C PHE A 202 -26.41 7.94 -9.96
N ILE A 203 -27.04 9.09 -9.69
CA ILE A 203 -26.57 10.37 -10.21
C ILE A 203 -25.61 11.05 -9.21
N SER A 204 -26.04 11.23 -7.98
CA SER A 204 -25.20 11.86 -6.94
C SER A 204 -25.76 11.63 -5.53
N TYR A 205 -24.97 12.05 -4.52
CA TYR A 205 -25.46 12.17 -3.13
C TYR A 205 -26.17 13.51 -2.87
N GLU A 206 -26.34 14.33 -3.89
CA GLU A 206 -27.01 15.60 -3.75
C GLU A 206 -28.53 15.36 -3.78
N LEU A 207 -29.19 15.96 -2.84
CA LEU A 207 -30.65 15.95 -2.73
C LEU A 207 -31.19 17.26 -3.32
N ASP A 208 -32.20 17.14 -4.15
CA ASP A 208 -32.89 18.31 -4.70
C ASP A 208 -33.69 19.02 -3.62
N GLU A 209 -34.15 18.28 -2.61
CA GLU A 209 -34.94 18.79 -1.49
C GLU A 209 -34.14 18.75 -0.17
N VAL A 210 -34.44 19.69 0.71
CA VAL A 210 -33.90 19.77 2.06
C VAL A 210 -34.64 18.78 2.95
N ILE A 211 -34.08 17.57 3.13
CA ILE A 211 -34.70 16.51 3.99
C ILE A 211 -34.56 16.85 5.48
N LEU A 212 -33.46 17.50 5.86
CA LEU A 212 -33.14 17.85 7.25
C LEU A 212 -32.90 19.35 7.35
N PRO A 213 -33.94 20.17 7.68
CA PRO A 213 -33.82 21.63 7.70
C PRO A 213 -32.77 22.21 8.65
N SER A 214 -32.37 21.42 9.68
CA SER A 214 -31.34 21.80 10.64
C SER A 214 -29.90 21.66 10.12
N LEU A 215 -29.71 21.03 8.95
CA LEU A 215 -28.40 20.80 8.35
C LEU A 215 -28.24 21.61 7.07
N ASN A 216 -27.05 22.19 6.89
CA ASN A 216 -26.70 22.79 5.60
C ASN A 216 -26.48 21.72 4.52
N LYS A 217 -26.41 22.11 3.25
CA LYS A 217 -26.29 21.20 2.10
C LYS A 217 -25.11 20.24 2.22
N ASP A 218 -23.98 20.72 2.70
CA ASP A 218 -22.76 19.95 2.89
C ASP A 218 -22.90 18.89 4.00
N GLN A 219 -23.55 19.27 5.10
CA GLN A 219 -23.84 18.36 6.21
C GLN A 219 -24.87 17.29 5.82
N GLN A 220 -25.88 17.64 5.03
CA GLN A 220 -26.85 16.69 4.49
C GLN A 220 -26.19 15.67 3.57
N THR A 221 -25.31 16.11 2.66
CA THR A 221 -24.54 15.23 1.78
C THR A 221 -23.67 14.25 2.59
N LYS A 222 -23.01 14.72 3.65
CA LYS A 222 -22.22 13.87 4.54
C LYS A 222 -23.08 12.86 5.30
N ALA A 223 -24.23 13.29 5.82
CA ALA A 223 -25.18 12.43 6.51
C ALA A 223 -25.73 11.35 5.56
N LEU A 224 -26.10 11.69 4.35
CA LEU A 224 -26.59 10.75 3.34
C LEU A 224 -25.52 9.71 2.96
N LYS A 225 -24.29 10.15 2.76
CA LYS A 225 -23.15 9.22 2.53
C LYS A 225 -22.98 8.23 3.66
N LEU A 226 -23.08 8.70 4.91
CA LEU A 226 -22.96 7.85 6.10
C LEU A 226 -24.13 6.85 6.20
N LEU A 227 -25.35 7.31 5.98
CA LEU A 227 -26.54 6.44 5.98
C LEU A 227 -26.46 5.32 4.93
N ILE A 228 -26.07 5.68 3.71
CA ILE A 228 -25.85 4.68 2.63
C ILE A 228 -24.75 3.70 3.01
N LEU A 229 -23.65 4.19 3.57
CA LEU A 229 -22.55 3.32 4.01
C LEU A 229 -23.02 2.33 5.09
N ILE A 230 -23.79 2.80 6.07
CA ILE A 230 -24.37 1.94 7.13
C ILE A 230 -25.30 0.90 6.51
N ALA A 231 -26.22 1.31 5.64
CA ALA A 231 -27.16 0.42 5.00
C ALA A 231 -26.50 -0.66 4.13
N LEU A 232 -25.35 -0.34 3.51
CA LEU A 232 -24.57 -1.30 2.72
C LEU A 232 -23.69 -2.22 3.56
N SER A 233 -23.49 -1.89 4.84
CA SER A 233 -22.63 -2.65 5.77
C SER A 233 -23.41 -3.55 6.73
N ALA A 234 -24.72 -3.39 6.77
CA ALA A 234 -25.64 -4.18 7.58
C ALA A 234 -26.00 -5.50 6.90
#